data_8f169138ac0495c9c91e1083e0510c4c
#
_entry.id   8f169138ac0495c9c91e1083e0510c4c
#
_cell.length_a   1.000
_cell.length_b   1.000
_cell.length_c   1.000
_cell.angle_alpha   90.00
_cell.angle_beta   90.00
_cell.angle_gamma   90.00
#
_symmetry.space_group_name_H-M   'P 1'
#
loop_
_entity.id
_entity.type
_entity.pdbx_description
1 polymer ?
#
loop_
_entity_poly.entity_id
_entity_poly.type
_entity_poly.pdbx_seq_one_letter_code
_entity_poly.pdbx_strand_id
1 'polypeptide(L)'
;MAVLSENSGNTMTDKGASGPKGLGVIGWARWIWRTLTSMRTALILLFLLAVGAIPGSFLPQNVVSVDQVATYYQEHPDLAPWLDRFYLFDVFSSPWYGAIYMLLFVSLAGCVIPRALVHAKAVRARPVATPRNLSRMPYVARFSTDTPPDEVLARARKVLKGYRVERYENSVSGETGYLREAGNVLFHFALLGLLLALAAGAFFGYRGNMLIVEGDGFANTLPSYDAIYPGHWTDTDAFEPFTIRLEEFEATFIEEGDLRGQASSFVADIRYQEGPGEPEQQHTLEVNHPLSVDGVQVYLLGHGYAPQFEVRNADGDLVFDQAVPFLHRETMTYTSDGVIKVPDTGGEELGFVGVFLPTAMEDSEGELVSGFPGVQNPMVTLEAYQGDLGMVDPQSVYQLKTAGMENIGESPVMEVGDTWELPDGAGSITFTGVKDYVSLQSNRDGARVPALLAASLAVVGLLLTLFVRPRRVWVRATPGEDGHTRVELAGLGKTEVAGDNAEFHEITTRLVGRLTEQTRGGEGER
;
A
#
# COMPACT_ATOMS: atom_id res chain seq x y z
N MET A 1 -3.58 81.46 48.21
CA MET A 1 -4.95 81.52 48.72
C MET A 1 -5.74 80.45 48.00
N ALA A 2 -6.10 79.43 48.73
CA ALA A 2 -6.70 78.20 48.26
C ALA A 2 -8.19 78.37 47.97
N VAL A 3 -8.74 77.63 47.02
CA VAL A 3 -10.13 77.20 47.08
C VAL A 3 -10.17 75.74 46.51
N LEU A 4 -10.48 74.88 47.43
CA LEU A 4 -10.89 73.51 47.16
C LEU A 4 -12.31 73.49 46.59
N SER A 5 -12.59 72.72 45.56
CA SER A 5 -13.95 72.29 45.23
C SER A 5 -13.99 70.78 45.18
N GLU A 6 -14.68 70.20 46.13
CA GLU A 6 -15.15 68.82 46.14
C GLU A 6 -15.96 68.54 44.88
N ASN A 7 -15.71 67.42 44.24
CA ASN A 7 -16.64 66.87 43.28
C ASN A 7 -16.97 65.40 43.65
N SER A 8 -18.21 65.24 43.86
CA SER A 8 -18.97 64.10 44.34
C SER A 8 -18.77 62.82 43.55
N GLY A 9 -18.91 61.79 44.31
CA GLY A 9 -18.78 60.36 43.92
C GLY A 9 -19.49 59.95 42.66
N ASN A 10 -18.74 59.20 41.88
CA ASN A 10 -19.29 58.36 40.85
C ASN A 10 -19.02 56.90 41.25
N THR A 11 -20.05 56.25 41.77
CA THR A 11 -20.06 54.83 42.08
C THR A 11 -19.90 54.05 40.77
N MET A 12 -18.67 53.61 40.47
CA MET A 12 -18.44 52.59 39.48
C MET A 12 -19.11 51.34 39.98
N THR A 13 -20.24 50.96 39.38
CA THR A 13 -20.82 49.66 39.48
C THR A 13 -19.82 48.65 38.87
N ASP A 14 -19.27 47.89 39.77
CA ASP A 14 -18.43 46.71 39.46
C ASP A 14 -19.21 45.76 38.51
N LYS A 15 -18.98 45.87 37.21
CA LYS A 15 -19.37 44.85 36.26
C LYS A 15 -18.45 43.70 36.50
N GLY A 16 -18.91 42.75 37.33
CA GLY A 16 -18.26 41.51 37.60
C GLY A 16 -17.67 40.92 36.30
N ALA A 17 -16.35 40.78 36.29
CA ALA A 17 -15.61 40.09 35.25
C ALA A 17 -16.16 38.66 35.16
N SER A 18 -17.11 38.43 34.27
CA SER A 18 -17.54 37.08 33.91
C SER A 18 -16.31 36.39 33.34
N GLY A 19 -15.73 35.47 34.11
CA GLY A 19 -14.67 34.60 33.63
C GLY A 19 -15.05 33.97 32.30
N PRO A 20 -14.09 33.53 31.50
CA PRO A 20 -14.36 32.97 30.18
C PRO A 20 -15.39 31.86 30.34
N LYS A 21 -16.59 32.06 29.75
CA LYS A 21 -17.64 31.05 29.71
C LYS A 21 -17.04 29.77 29.13
N GLY A 22 -17.03 28.69 29.92
CA GLY A 22 -16.57 27.39 29.44
C GLY A 22 -17.23 27.05 28.11
N LEU A 23 -16.47 26.50 27.16
CA LEU A 23 -16.98 26.11 25.88
C LEU A 23 -18.12 25.08 26.09
N GLY A 24 -19.34 25.45 25.71
CA GLY A 24 -20.45 24.48 25.70
C GLY A 24 -20.18 23.33 24.72
N VAL A 25 -20.96 22.27 24.78
CA VAL A 25 -20.79 21.05 23.93
C VAL A 25 -20.54 21.38 22.45
N ILE A 26 -21.32 22.31 21.89
CA ILE A 26 -21.16 22.78 20.49
C ILE A 26 -19.82 23.52 20.31
N GLY A 27 -19.34 24.25 21.30
CA GLY A 27 -18.04 24.92 21.28
C GLY A 27 -16.89 23.96 21.25
N TRP A 28 -16.97 22.91 22.06
CA TRP A 28 -16.02 21.78 22.06
C TRP A 28 -16.02 21.01 20.74
N ALA A 29 -17.20 20.65 20.22
CA ALA A 29 -17.32 19.96 18.93
C ALA A 29 -16.70 20.78 17.78
N ARG A 30 -16.96 22.10 17.75
CA ARG A 30 -16.35 23.00 16.76
C ARG A 30 -14.84 23.12 16.92
N TRP A 31 -14.34 23.13 18.14
CA TRP A 31 -12.90 23.21 18.42
C TRP A 31 -12.21 21.90 17.97
N ILE A 32 -12.76 20.73 18.34
CA ILE A 32 -12.25 19.41 17.91
C ILE A 32 -12.22 19.34 16.39
N TRP A 33 -13.31 19.70 15.72
CA TRP A 33 -13.39 19.70 14.27
C TRP A 33 -12.32 20.59 13.63
N ARG A 34 -12.17 21.82 14.10
CA ARG A 34 -11.15 22.75 13.57
C ARG A 34 -9.72 22.27 13.84
N THR A 35 -9.48 21.62 14.96
CA THR A 35 -8.18 21.05 15.28
C THR A 35 -7.91 19.84 14.38
N LEU A 36 -8.86 18.92 14.27
CA LEU A 36 -8.74 17.72 13.44
C LEU A 36 -8.54 18.06 11.96
N THR A 37 -9.26 19.06 11.43
CA THR A 37 -9.14 19.49 10.03
C THR A 37 -8.05 20.53 9.79
N SER A 38 -7.04 20.59 10.67
CA SER A 38 -5.88 21.47 10.50
C SER A 38 -4.75 20.75 9.74
N MET A 39 -3.98 21.51 8.95
CA MET A 39 -2.79 20.97 8.28
C MET A 39 -1.77 20.37 9.25
N ARG A 40 -1.62 20.94 10.45
CA ARG A 40 -0.71 20.44 11.47
C ARG A 40 -1.13 19.04 11.92
N THR A 41 -2.41 18.82 12.18
CA THR A 41 -2.95 17.53 12.61
C THR A 41 -2.81 16.49 11.48
N ALA A 42 -3.11 16.85 10.23
CA ALA A 42 -2.91 15.95 9.10
C ALA A 42 -1.44 15.48 8.95
N LEU A 43 -0.48 16.41 9.11
CA LEU A 43 0.95 16.07 9.06
C LEU A 43 1.38 15.18 10.25
N ILE A 44 0.87 15.45 11.45
CA ILE A 44 1.14 14.61 12.62
C ILE A 44 0.56 13.21 12.42
N LEU A 45 -0.67 13.09 11.94
CA LEU A 45 -1.30 11.79 11.68
C LEU A 45 -0.57 11.02 10.57
N LEU A 46 -0.12 11.70 9.52
CA LEU A 46 0.70 11.09 8.47
C LEU A 46 2.03 10.57 9.03
N PHE A 47 2.69 11.38 9.88
CA PHE A 47 3.92 10.98 10.57
C PHE A 47 3.68 9.77 11.48
N LEU A 48 2.60 9.77 12.29
CA LEU A 48 2.25 8.64 13.15
C LEU A 48 1.93 7.39 12.34
N LEU A 49 1.26 7.52 11.20
CA LEU A 49 0.99 6.40 10.30
C LEU A 49 2.30 5.79 9.77
N ALA A 50 3.24 6.65 9.34
CA ALA A 50 4.55 6.21 8.86
C ALA A 50 5.37 5.51 9.97
N VAL A 51 5.41 6.09 11.18
CA VAL A 51 6.08 5.47 12.34
C VAL A 51 5.41 4.15 12.73
N GLY A 52 4.08 4.11 12.72
CA GLY A 52 3.31 2.90 13.01
C GLY A 52 3.54 1.77 11.98
N ALA A 53 3.89 2.09 10.74
CA ALA A 53 4.22 1.10 9.72
C ALA A 53 5.60 0.46 9.89
N ILE A 54 6.51 1.08 10.65
CA ILE A 54 7.88 0.56 10.86
C ILE A 54 7.87 -0.85 11.46
N PRO A 55 7.19 -1.14 12.58
CA PRO A 55 7.13 -2.50 13.11
C PRO A 55 6.57 -3.51 12.09
N GLY A 56 5.54 -3.12 11.33
CA GLY A 56 4.95 -3.98 10.30
C GLY A 56 5.86 -4.29 9.11
N SER A 57 6.96 -3.54 8.96
CA SER A 57 7.95 -3.78 7.91
C SER A 57 9.15 -4.62 8.39
N PHE A 58 9.43 -4.64 9.70
CA PHE A 58 10.59 -5.34 10.27
C PHE A 58 10.23 -6.64 10.98
N LEU A 59 9.04 -6.71 11.59
CA LEU A 59 8.56 -7.90 12.25
C LEU A 59 7.80 -8.79 11.27
N PRO A 60 7.86 -10.13 11.42
CA PRO A 60 7.03 -11.01 10.64
C PRO A 60 5.56 -10.69 10.87
N GLN A 61 4.75 -10.76 9.81
CA GLN A 61 3.33 -10.45 9.86
C GLN A 61 2.51 -11.71 9.57
N ASN A 62 1.49 -12.02 10.36
CA ASN A 62 0.63 -13.19 10.18
C ASN A 62 0.01 -13.26 8.77
N VAL A 63 -0.34 -12.10 8.21
CA VAL A 63 -0.91 -11.99 6.85
C VAL A 63 0.10 -12.39 5.76
N VAL A 64 1.41 -12.35 6.05
CA VAL A 64 2.47 -12.68 5.09
C VAL A 64 2.96 -14.12 5.30
N SER A 65 3.28 -14.49 6.54
CA SER A 65 3.78 -15.84 6.88
C SER A 65 3.52 -16.14 8.35
N VAL A 66 2.59 -17.05 8.59
CA VAL A 66 2.27 -17.55 9.93
C VAL A 66 3.46 -18.29 10.53
N ASP A 67 4.21 -19.02 9.68
CA ASP A 67 5.35 -19.83 10.10
C ASP A 67 6.50 -18.98 10.63
N GLN A 68 6.80 -17.85 9.96
CA GLN A 68 7.81 -16.92 10.47
C GLN A 68 7.42 -16.32 11.81
N VAL A 69 6.12 -16.06 12.04
CA VAL A 69 5.63 -15.61 13.35
C VAL A 69 5.77 -16.72 14.37
N ALA A 70 5.43 -17.97 14.02
CA ALA A 70 5.60 -19.13 14.92
C ALA A 70 7.08 -19.35 15.28
N THR A 71 7.99 -19.27 14.31
CA THR A 71 9.43 -19.33 14.54
C THR A 71 9.90 -18.21 15.46
N TYR A 72 9.41 -16.98 15.26
CA TYR A 72 9.74 -15.85 16.13
C TYR A 72 9.28 -16.07 17.58
N TYR A 73 8.14 -16.73 17.81
CA TYR A 73 7.69 -17.12 19.13
C TYR A 73 8.59 -18.16 19.79
N GLN A 74 9.17 -19.09 19.00
CA GLN A 74 10.12 -20.10 19.52
C GLN A 74 11.46 -19.46 19.88
N GLU A 75 11.95 -18.56 19.06
CA GLU A 75 13.25 -17.87 19.27
C GLU A 75 13.16 -16.81 20.38
N HIS A 76 11.99 -16.20 20.58
CA HIS A 76 11.79 -15.09 21.53
C HIS A 76 10.58 -15.28 22.44
N PRO A 77 10.52 -16.38 23.26
CA PRO A 77 9.33 -16.76 24.03
C PRO A 77 8.88 -15.70 25.05
N ASP A 78 9.79 -14.90 25.57
CA ASP A 78 9.48 -13.84 26.55
C ASP A 78 8.97 -12.55 25.89
N LEU A 79 9.44 -12.25 24.68
CA LEU A 79 9.16 -11.00 23.98
C LEU A 79 7.94 -11.09 23.06
N ALA A 80 7.78 -12.21 22.36
CA ALA A 80 6.71 -12.38 21.36
C ALA A 80 5.30 -12.15 21.92
N PRO A 81 4.93 -12.65 23.14
CA PRO A 81 3.59 -12.39 23.70
C PRO A 81 3.30 -10.91 23.98
N TRP A 82 4.33 -10.12 24.29
CA TRP A 82 4.18 -8.67 24.46
C TRP A 82 3.96 -7.96 23.12
N LEU A 83 4.73 -8.33 22.10
CA LEU A 83 4.56 -7.78 20.74
C LEU A 83 3.17 -8.08 20.19
N ASP A 84 2.70 -9.30 20.38
CA ASP A 84 1.37 -9.74 19.95
C ASP A 84 0.24 -8.97 20.67
N ARG A 85 0.38 -8.73 21.96
CA ARG A 85 -0.59 -7.94 22.73
C ARG A 85 -0.77 -6.52 22.17
N PHE A 86 0.24 -5.95 21.50
CA PHE A 86 0.19 -4.67 20.83
C PHE A 86 -0.13 -4.79 19.33
N TYR A 87 -0.51 -5.98 18.86
CA TYR A 87 -0.79 -6.26 17.44
C TYR A 87 0.41 -5.99 16.53
N LEU A 88 1.64 -6.25 16.98
CA LEU A 88 2.84 -5.96 16.18
C LEU A 88 3.15 -7.04 15.14
N PHE A 89 2.50 -8.21 15.23
CA PHE A 89 2.46 -9.23 14.18
C PHE A 89 1.26 -9.05 13.21
N ASP A 90 0.39 -8.05 13.49
CA ASP A 90 -0.78 -7.71 12.69
C ASP A 90 -0.97 -6.19 12.61
N VAL A 91 0.12 -5.45 12.37
CA VAL A 91 0.16 -3.98 12.45
C VAL A 91 -0.92 -3.33 11.61
N PHE A 92 -1.03 -3.73 10.32
CA PHE A 92 -1.90 -3.08 9.35
C PHE A 92 -3.40 -3.36 9.57
N SER A 93 -3.75 -4.43 10.30
CA SER A 93 -5.10 -4.77 10.73
C SER A 93 -5.40 -4.36 12.18
N SER A 94 -4.42 -3.79 12.90
CA SER A 94 -4.60 -3.39 14.29
C SER A 94 -5.60 -2.24 14.46
N PRO A 95 -6.37 -2.25 15.58
CA PRO A 95 -7.33 -1.19 15.87
C PRO A 95 -6.70 0.22 15.97
N TRP A 96 -5.48 0.32 16.51
CA TRP A 96 -4.79 1.60 16.66
C TRP A 96 -4.30 2.15 15.32
N TYR A 97 -3.80 1.30 14.41
CA TYR A 97 -3.38 1.71 13.06
C TYR A 97 -4.59 2.15 12.23
N GLY A 98 -5.68 1.38 12.29
CA GLY A 98 -6.94 1.72 11.66
C GLY A 98 -7.52 3.05 12.18
N ALA A 99 -7.42 3.33 13.48
CA ALA A 99 -7.86 4.61 14.05
C ALA A 99 -7.04 5.80 13.52
N ILE A 100 -5.71 5.68 13.44
CA ILE A 100 -4.84 6.73 12.85
C ILE A 100 -5.22 6.95 11.38
N TYR A 101 -5.42 5.88 10.63
CA TYR A 101 -5.82 5.93 9.23
C TYR A 101 -7.17 6.65 9.04
N MET A 102 -8.18 6.30 9.82
CA MET A 102 -9.50 6.95 9.76
C MET A 102 -9.45 8.42 10.15
N LEU A 103 -8.68 8.76 11.19
CA LEU A 103 -8.47 10.16 11.59
C LEU A 103 -7.76 10.96 10.49
N LEU A 104 -6.76 10.36 9.83
CA LEU A 104 -6.07 10.98 8.69
C LEU A 104 -7.02 11.22 7.52
N PHE A 105 -7.86 10.26 7.19
CA PHE A 105 -8.88 10.40 6.15
C PHE A 105 -9.83 11.58 6.44
N VAL A 106 -10.40 11.63 7.64
CA VAL A 106 -11.30 12.72 8.07
C VAL A 106 -10.56 14.06 8.07
N SER A 107 -9.32 14.11 8.57
CA SER A 107 -8.49 15.31 8.58
C SER A 107 -8.21 15.82 7.18
N LEU A 108 -7.81 14.93 6.27
CA LEU A 108 -7.52 15.25 4.87
C LEU A 108 -8.78 15.75 4.14
N ALA A 109 -9.90 15.04 4.26
CA ALA A 109 -11.18 15.45 3.67
C ALA A 109 -11.60 16.83 4.17
N GLY A 110 -11.55 17.07 5.50
CA GLY A 110 -11.90 18.35 6.12
C GLY A 110 -10.98 19.51 5.72
N CYS A 111 -9.72 19.24 5.36
CA CYS A 111 -8.80 20.25 4.84
C CYS A 111 -8.99 20.54 3.36
N VAL A 112 -9.19 19.49 2.55
CA VAL A 112 -9.17 19.56 1.08
C VAL A 112 -10.47 20.13 0.53
N ILE A 113 -11.61 19.65 1.01
CA ILE A 113 -12.92 20.04 0.46
C ILE A 113 -13.17 21.55 0.52
N PRO A 114 -12.97 22.26 1.66
CA PRO A 114 -13.15 23.69 1.71
C PRO A 114 -12.19 24.46 0.77
N ARG A 115 -10.93 24.00 0.67
CA ARG A 115 -9.94 24.61 -0.22
C ARG A 115 -10.31 24.42 -1.69
N ALA A 116 -10.78 23.22 -2.07
CA ALA A 116 -11.25 22.95 -3.42
C ALA A 116 -12.43 23.86 -3.81
N LEU A 117 -13.38 24.08 -2.90
CA LEU A 117 -14.51 24.99 -3.14
C LEU A 117 -14.06 26.45 -3.33
N VAL A 118 -13.11 26.93 -2.51
CA VAL A 118 -12.52 28.27 -2.67
C VAL A 118 -11.79 28.37 -3.99
N HIS A 119 -11.00 27.36 -4.35
CA HIS A 119 -10.25 27.31 -5.60
C HIS A 119 -11.18 27.27 -6.81
N ALA A 120 -12.25 26.47 -6.79
CA ALA A 120 -13.23 26.40 -7.87
C ALA A 120 -13.90 27.77 -8.14
N LYS A 121 -14.11 28.57 -7.08
CA LYS A 121 -14.57 29.96 -7.22
C LYS A 121 -13.48 30.86 -7.81
N ALA A 122 -12.24 30.73 -7.37
CA ALA A 122 -11.10 31.52 -7.86
C ALA A 122 -10.81 31.28 -9.35
N VAL A 123 -10.90 30.04 -9.82
CA VAL A 123 -10.74 29.69 -11.24
C VAL A 123 -11.78 30.37 -12.12
N ARG A 124 -13.00 30.55 -11.62
CA ARG A 124 -14.08 31.25 -12.34
C ARG A 124 -14.02 32.77 -12.21
N ALA A 125 -13.28 33.29 -11.24
CA ALA A 125 -13.14 34.71 -11.02
C ALA A 125 -12.37 35.38 -12.17
N ARG A 126 -12.60 36.69 -12.41
CA ARG A 126 -11.82 37.48 -13.38
C ARG A 126 -10.38 37.64 -12.89
N PRO A 127 -9.38 37.79 -13.83
CA PRO A 127 -8.02 38.16 -13.46
C PRO A 127 -7.99 39.35 -12.51
N VAL A 128 -7.03 39.34 -11.58
CA VAL A 128 -6.95 40.37 -10.54
C VAL A 128 -6.75 41.75 -11.16
N ALA A 129 -7.53 42.74 -10.69
CA ALA A 129 -7.39 44.10 -11.16
C ALA A 129 -5.97 44.65 -10.95
N THR A 130 -5.57 45.57 -11.84
CA THR A 130 -4.24 46.19 -11.81
C THR A 130 -3.99 46.90 -10.50
N PRO A 131 -2.91 46.62 -9.76
CA PRO A 131 -2.56 47.30 -8.52
C PRO A 131 -2.39 48.81 -8.71
N ARG A 132 -2.76 49.60 -7.73
CA ARG A 132 -2.59 51.07 -7.79
C ARG A 132 -1.14 51.48 -7.99
N ASN A 133 -0.21 50.80 -7.33
CA ASN A 133 1.22 51.06 -7.41
C ASN A 133 1.98 49.88 -8.08
N LEU A 134 2.24 49.99 -9.37
CA LEU A 134 2.99 49.02 -10.14
C LEU A 134 4.49 49.02 -9.84
N SER A 135 5.03 50.16 -9.31
CA SER A 135 6.47 50.28 -9.03
C SER A 135 6.99 49.35 -7.93
N ARG A 136 6.06 48.73 -7.15
CA ARG A 136 6.40 47.76 -6.10
C ARG A 136 6.48 46.30 -6.62
N MET A 137 6.21 46.12 -7.91
CA MET A 137 6.29 44.77 -8.50
C MET A 137 7.75 44.40 -8.80
N PRO A 138 8.12 43.13 -8.78
CA PRO A 138 9.48 42.65 -9.05
C PRO A 138 9.98 43.06 -10.44
N TYR A 139 9.09 43.02 -11.42
CA TYR A 139 9.39 43.36 -12.82
C TYR A 139 8.55 44.55 -13.22
N VAL A 140 9.21 45.65 -13.65
CA VAL A 140 8.54 46.87 -14.07
C VAL A 140 9.27 47.44 -15.28
N ALA A 141 8.50 47.84 -16.30
CA ALA A 141 8.97 48.62 -17.43
C ALA A 141 8.06 49.84 -17.64
N ARG A 142 8.65 50.98 -18.03
CA ARG A 142 7.93 52.24 -18.30
C ARG A 142 8.45 52.84 -19.58
N PHE A 143 7.54 53.28 -20.41
CA PHE A 143 7.87 54.01 -21.64
C PHE A 143 6.72 54.92 -22.04
N SER A 144 6.97 55.85 -22.96
CA SER A 144 5.96 56.74 -23.56
C SER A 144 5.83 56.45 -25.04
N THR A 145 4.63 56.67 -25.60
CA THR A 145 4.32 56.42 -27.01
C THR A 145 3.27 57.43 -27.50
N ASP A 146 3.25 57.72 -28.81
CA ASP A 146 2.22 58.55 -29.45
C ASP A 146 0.91 57.80 -29.70
N THR A 147 0.91 56.49 -29.51
CA THR A 147 -0.29 55.64 -29.71
C THR A 147 -1.33 55.92 -28.62
N PRO A 148 -2.60 56.12 -28.97
CA PRO A 148 -3.68 56.37 -27.96
C PRO A 148 -3.80 55.25 -26.93
N PRO A 149 -4.16 55.57 -25.66
CA PRO A 149 -4.22 54.59 -24.56
C PRO A 149 -5.06 53.33 -24.91
N ASP A 150 -6.19 53.50 -25.55
CA ASP A 150 -7.09 52.41 -25.89
C ASP A 150 -6.47 51.42 -26.91
N GLU A 151 -5.69 51.96 -27.84
CA GLU A 151 -5.00 51.16 -28.85
C GLU A 151 -3.81 50.43 -28.22
N VAL A 152 -3.07 51.06 -27.32
CA VAL A 152 -2.02 50.41 -26.51
C VAL A 152 -2.60 49.19 -25.76
N LEU A 153 -3.74 49.37 -25.08
CA LEU A 153 -4.40 48.27 -24.34
C LEU A 153 -4.92 47.17 -25.28
N ALA A 154 -5.42 47.52 -26.45
CA ALA A 154 -5.85 46.54 -27.46
C ALA A 154 -4.66 45.70 -27.98
N ARG A 155 -3.49 46.32 -28.20
CA ARG A 155 -2.25 45.64 -28.62
C ARG A 155 -1.69 44.81 -27.49
N ALA A 156 -1.69 45.30 -26.24
CA ALA A 156 -1.30 44.52 -25.06
C ALA A 156 -2.13 43.23 -24.92
N ARG A 157 -3.43 43.30 -25.19
CA ARG A 157 -4.30 42.10 -25.19
C ARG A 157 -3.89 41.06 -26.24
N LYS A 158 -3.44 41.51 -27.41
CA LYS A 158 -2.93 40.63 -28.47
C LYS A 158 -1.56 40.02 -28.14
N VAL A 159 -0.68 40.75 -27.45
CA VAL A 159 0.61 40.27 -26.98
C VAL A 159 0.46 39.22 -25.91
N LEU A 160 -0.52 39.37 -25.01
CA LEU A 160 -0.86 38.43 -23.94
C LEU A 160 -1.71 37.24 -24.41
N LYS A 161 -1.63 36.89 -25.71
CA LYS A 161 -2.28 35.67 -26.25
C LYS A 161 -1.66 34.45 -25.55
N GLY A 162 -2.52 33.63 -24.92
CA GLY A 162 -2.12 32.51 -24.06
C GLY A 162 -2.30 32.79 -22.57
N TYR A 163 -2.50 34.04 -22.18
CA TYR A 163 -2.93 34.45 -20.87
C TYR A 163 -4.45 34.55 -20.82
N ARG A 164 -5.05 34.33 -19.66
CA ARG A 164 -6.41 34.74 -19.40
C ARG A 164 -6.40 36.25 -19.16
N VAL A 165 -7.02 37.01 -20.08
CA VAL A 165 -6.91 38.47 -20.10
C VAL A 165 -8.23 39.12 -19.77
N GLU A 166 -8.21 40.13 -18.89
CA GLU A 166 -9.33 41.00 -18.58
C GLU A 166 -8.94 42.46 -18.78
N ARG A 167 -9.85 43.25 -19.35
CA ARG A 167 -9.66 44.69 -19.53
C ARG A 167 -10.36 45.44 -18.41
N TYR A 168 -9.66 46.37 -17.80
CA TYR A 168 -10.15 47.37 -16.88
C TYR A 168 -10.08 48.75 -17.54
N GLU A 169 -10.63 49.77 -16.94
CA GLU A 169 -10.79 51.10 -17.52
C GLU A 169 -9.52 51.63 -18.23
N ASN A 170 -8.38 51.65 -17.54
CA ASN A 170 -7.10 52.13 -18.04
C ASN A 170 -5.98 51.08 -18.06
N SER A 171 -6.35 49.80 -18.00
CA SER A 171 -5.36 48.74 -17.91
C SER A 171 -5.88 47.37 -18.41
N VAL A 172 -4.94 46.48 -18.70
CA VAL A 172 -5.16 45.09 -19.04
C VAL A 172 -4.41 44.22 -18.03
N SER A 173 -5.10 43.24 -17.49
CA SER A 173 -4.53 42.23 -16.59
C SER A 173 -4.53 40.88 -17.27
N GLY A 174 -3.38 40.20 -17.28
CA GLY A 174 -3.22 38.84 -17.79
C GLY A 174 -2.74 37.90 -16.71
N GLU A 175 -3.35 36.73 -16.60
CA GLU A 175 -2.95 35.67 -15.69
C GLU A 175 -2.76 34.36 -16.41
N THR A 176 -1.74 33.57 -16.02
CA THR A 176 -1.51 32.21 -16.49
C THR A 176 -1.13 31.29 -15.32
N GLY A 177 -1.11 29.96 -15.55
CA GLY A 177 -0.67 28.99 -14.55
C GLY A 177 -1.75 28.51 -13.59
N TYR A 178 -3.04 28.65 -13.92
CA TYR A 178 -4.16 28.13 -13.10
C TYR A 178 -4.08 26.61 -12.86
N LEU A 179 -3.46 25.88 -13.78
CA LEU A 179 -3.30 24.43 -13.68
C LEU A 179 -2.47 24.02 -12.45
N ARG A 180 -1.61 24.88 -11.90
CA ARG A 180 -0.86 24.60 -10.68
C ARG A 180 -1.80 24.34 -9.48
N GLU A 181 -2.74 25.24 -9.29
CA GLU A 181 -3.67 25.13 -8.16
C GLU A 181 -4.68 24.00 -8.41
N ALA A 182 -5.11 23.81 -9.66
CA ALA A 182 -5.91 22.66 -10.06
C ALA A 182 -5.16 21.34 -9.83
N GLY A 183 -3.87 21.28 -10.18
CA GLY A 183 -3.00 20.14 -9.90
C GLY A 183 -2.90 19.82 -8.41
N ASN A 184 -2.75 20.85 -7.56
CA ASN A 184 -2.72 20.66 -6.10
C ASN A 184 -4.04 20.11 -5.55
N VAL A 185 -5.17 20.58 -6.05
CA VAL A 185 -6.49 20.05 -5.69
C VAL A 185 -6.64 18.61 -6.18
N LEU A 186 -6.28 18.33 -7.44
CA LEU A 186 -6.31 16.99 -8.02
C LEU A 186 -5.46 16.00 -7.20
N PHE A 187 -4.23 16.39 -6.84
CA PHE A 187 -3.33 15.58 -6.01
C PHE A 187 -4.00 15.15 -4.71
N HIS A 188 -4.61 16.10 -3.98
CA HIS A 188 -5.22 15.79 -2.69
C HIS A 188 -6.52 14.97 -2.82
N PHE A 189 -7.34 15.21 -3.87
CA PHE A 189 -8.51 14.37 -4.13
C PHE A 189 -8.11 12.96 -4.57
N ALA A 190 -7.04 12.83 -5.33
CA ALA A 190 -6.49 11.54 -5.69
C ALA A 190 -5.97 10.77 -4.47
N LEU A 191 -5.31 11.45 -3.52
CA LEU A 191 -4.93 10.84 -2.23
C LEU A 191 -6.15 10.38 -1.43
N LEU A 192 -7.23 11.18 -1.37
CA LEU A 192 -8.49 10.74 -0.74
C LEU A 192 -9.07 9.52 -1.45
N GLY A 193 -9.05 9.52 -2.78
CA GLY A 193 -9.49 8.37 -3.58
C GLY A 193 -8.64 7.13 -3.31
N LEU A 194 -7.32 7.29 -3.18
CA LEU A 194 -6.40 6.20 -2.84
C LEU A 194 -6.70 5.63 -1.44
N LEU A 195 -6.88 6.49 -0.45
CA LEU A 195 -7.26 6.05 0.90
C LEU A 195 -8.60 5.30 0.89
N LEU A 196 -9.60 5.80 0.15
CA LEU A 196 -10.89 5.10 0.01
C LEU A 196 -10.74 3.75 -0.69
N ALA A 197 -9.93 3.67 -1.74
CA ALA A 197 -9.68 2.41 -2.44
C ALA A 197 -9.02 1.38 -1.50
N LEU A 198 -7.96 1.77 -0.79
CA LEU A 198 -7.28 0.89 0.18
C LEU A 198 -8.23 0.44 1.30
N ALA A 199 -9.06 1.34 1.83
CA ALA A 199 -10.07 0.98 2.81
C ALA A 199 -11.09 -0.01 2.23
N ALA A 200 -11.56 0.20 1.00
CA ALA A 200 -12.50 -0.71 0.34
C ALA A 200 -11.87 -2.11 0.15
N GLY A 201 -10.60 -2.20 -0.27
CA GLY A 201 -9.88 -3.47 -0.34
C GLY A 201 -9.82 -4.20 1.00
N ALA A 202 -9.49 -3.45 2.08
CA ALA A 202 -9.42 -4.01 3.42
C ALA A 202 -10.79 -4.44 4.01
N PHE A 203 -11.89 -3.79 3.59
CA PHE A 203 -13.22 -4.13 4.10
C PHE A 203 -13.95 -5.20 3.29
N PHE A 204 -13.76 -5.25 1.98
CA PHE A 204 -14.54 -6.11 1.07
C PHE A 204 -13.70 -7.17 0.36
N GLY A 205 -12.37 -7.14 0.50
CA GLY A 205 -11.46 -8.14 -0.06
C GLY A 205 -11.24 -9.31 0.89
N TYR A 206 -10.56 -10.33 0.41
CA TYR A 206 -9.99 -11.39 1.25
C TYR A 206 -8.64 -11.82 0.70
N ARG A 207 -7.85 -12.44 1.57
CA ARG A 207 -6.60 -13.11 1.23
C ARG A 207 -6.58 -14.46 1.91
N GLY A 208 -6.31 -15.52 1.16
CA GLY A 208 -6.23 -16.88 1.67
C GLY A 208 -4.97 -17.57 1.21
N ASN A 209 -4.30 -18.28 2.09
CA ASN A 209 -3.14 -19.13 1.79
C ASN A 209 -3.58 -20.59 1.79
N MET A 210 -3.01 -21.38 0.89
CA MET A 210 -3.30 -22.79 0.73
C MET A 210 -2.07 -23.54 0.21
N LEU A 211 -1.87 -24.75 0.69
CA LEU A 211 -0.90 -25.69 0.17
C LEU A 211 -1.63 -26.74 -0.67
N ILE A 212 -1.11 -27.04 -1.85
CA ILE A 212 -1.66 -28.08 -2.72
C ILE A 212 -0.53 -29.02 -3.09
N VAL A 213 -0.66 -30.30 -2.73
CA VAL A 213 0.27 -31.36 -3.12
C VAL A 213 0.00 -31.78 -4.55
N GLU A 214 1.04 -32.17 -5.27
CA GLU A 214 0.94 -32.65 -6.65
C GLU A 214 -0.04 -33.83 -6.76
N GLY A 215 -1.01 -33.69 -7.66
CA GLY A 215 -2.13 -34.60 -7.85
C GLY A 215 -3.38 -34.25 -7.05
N ASP A 216 -3.29 -33.37 -6.06
CA ASP A 216 -4.42 -32.93 -5.24
C ASP A 216 -5.11 -31.69 -5.80
N GLY A 217 -6.24 -31.33 -5.20
CA GLY A 217 -7.06 -30.21 -5.60
C GLY A 217 -7.46 -29.31 -4.44
N PHE A 218 -7.82 -28.11 -4.80
CA PHE A 218 -8.36 -27.07 -3.90
C PHE A 218 -9.71 -26.58 -4.42
N ALA A 219 -10.64 -26.37 -3.53
CA ALA A 219 -11.89 -25.66 -3.83
C ALA A 219 -11.95 -24.36 -3.02
N ASN A 220 -12.42 -23.25 -3.63
CA ASN A 220 -12.52 -21.96 -2.98
C ASN A 220 -13.65 -21.93 -1.94
N THR A 221 -13.44 -22.63 -0.83
CA THR A 221 -14.33 -22.70 0.33
C THR A 221 -13.55 -22.43 1.60
N LEU A 222 -14.20 -21.87 2.60
CA LEU A 222 -13.54 -21.47 3.85
C LEU A 222 -12.69 -22.59 4.50
N PRO A 223 -13.15 -23.85 4.59
CA PRO A 223 -12.38 -24.93 5.22
C PRO A 223 -11.17 -25.40 4.41
N SER A 224 -11.07 -25.03 3.12
CA SER A 224 -9.98 -25.46 2.25
C SER A 224 -8.71 -24.60 2.36
N TYR A 225 -8.79 -23.51 3.11
CA TYR A 225 -7.64 -22.64 3.34
C TYR A 225 -6.88 -23.03 4.59
N ASP A 226 -5.54 -23.06 4.52
CA ASP A 226 -4.68 -23.18 5.69
C ASP A 226 -4.76 -21.93 6.58
N ALA A 227 -4.83 -20.76 5.94
CA ALA A 227 -5.05 -19.49 6.61
C ALA A 227 -5.87 -18.55 5.72
N ILE A 228 -6.89 -17.90 6.28
CA ILE A 228 -7.71 -16.94 5.55
C ILE A 228 -7.92 -15.66 6.36
N TYR A 229 -7.82 -14.52 5.70
CA TYR A 229 -7.97 -13.18 6.25
C TYR A 229 -9.05 -12.43 5.47
N PRO A 230 -10.33 -12.63 5.81
CA PRO A 230 -11.43 -11.91 5.17
C PRO A 230 -11.47 -10.47 5.67
N GLY A 231 -11.85 -9.55 4.80
CA GLY A 231 -12.20 -8.19 5.17
C GLY A 231 -13.43 -8.16 6.08
N HIS A 232 -13.56 -7.11 6.88
CA HIS A 232 -14.59 -7.03 7.92
C HIS A 232 -16.04 -7.17 7.40
N TRP A 233 -16.29 -6.81 6.15
CA TRP A 233 -17.59 -6.89 5.50
C TRP A 233 -17.61 -7.89 4.33
N THR A 234 -16.61 -8.74 4.25
CA THR A 234 -16.58 -9.82 3.27
C THR A 234 -17.57 -10.91 3.69
N ASP A 235 -18.44 -11.29 2.78
CA ASP A 235 -19.31 -12.44 2.96
C ASP A 235 -18.53 -13.72 2.66
N THR A 236 -18.19 -14.47 3.70
CA THR A 236 -17.42 -15.71 3.59
C THR A 236 -18.24 -16.90 3.07
N ASP A 237 -19.56 -16.79 3.12
CA ASP A 237 -20.46 -17.83 2.61
C ASP A 237 -20.74 -17.68 1.11
N ALA A 238 -20.34 -16.54 0.54
CA ALA A 238 -20.55 -16.17 -0.86
C ALA A 238 -19.23 -16.02 -1.65
N PHE A 239 -18.27 -16.92 -1.39
CA PHE A 239 -17.05 -16.97 -2.21
C PHE A 239 -17.36 -17.42 -3.64
N GLU A 240 -16.66 -16.86 -4.61
CA GLU A 240 -16.74 -17.30 -5.99
C GLU A 240 -16.32 -18.77 -6.08
N PRO A 241 -17.20 -19.65 -6.57
CA PRO A 241 -16.90 -21.09 -6.62
C PRO A 241 -15.92 -21.37 -7.76
N PHE A 242 -14.67 -21.65 -7.43
CA PHE A 242 -13.70 -22.20 -8.38
C PHE A 242 -12.92 -23.34 -7.75
N THR A 243 -12.35 -24.19 -8.59
CA THR A 243 -11.46 -25.29 -8.17
C THR A 243 -10.13 -25.20 -8.91
N ILE A 244 -9.07 -25.65 -8.24
CA ILE A 244 -7.73 -25.77 -8.81
C ILE A 244 -7.23 -27.18 -8.49
N ARG A 245 -6.58 -27.84 -9.45
CA ARG A 245 -5.83 -29.09 -9.27
C ARG A 245 -4.41 -28.86 -9.73
N LEU A 246 -3.45 -29.23 -8.92
CA LEU A 246 -2.04 -29.24 -9.30
C LEU A 246 -1.73 -30.53 -10.07
N GLU A 247 -1.35 -30.42 -11.34
CA GLU A 247 -0.99 -31.59 -12.17
C GLU A 247 0.48 -31.92 -12.04
N GLU A 248 1.35 -30.92 -12.20
CA GLU A 248 2.80 -31.08 -12.16
C GLU A 248 3.44 -29.79 -11.63
N PHE A 249 4.51 -29.97 -10.90
CA PHE A 249 5.32 -28.83 -10.43
C PHE A 249 6.79 -29.08 -10.73
N GLU A 250 7.47 -28.07 -11.26
CA GLU A 250 8.89 -28.10 -11.53
C GLU A 250 9.61 -26.94 -10.84
N ALA A 251 10.56 -27.27 -9.97
CA ALA A 251 11.50 -26.33 -9.39
C ALA A 251 12.90 -26.56 -9.96
N THR A 252 13.50 -25.52 -10.52
CA THR A 252 14.89 -25.57 -10.98
C THR A 252 15.77 -24.73 -10.07
N PHE A 253 16.95 -25.27 -9.74
CA PHE A 253 17.94 -24.63 -8.88
C PHE A 253 19.28 -24.51 -9.60
N ILE A 254 20.06 -23.50 -9.22
CA ILE A 254 21.42 -23.32 -9.73
C ILE A 254 22.32 -24.40 -9.10
N GLU A 255 22.95 -25.23 -9.92
CA GLU A 255 23.73 -26.37 -9.45
C GLU A 255 25.19 -26.02 -9.16
N GLU A 256 25.75 -24.99 -9.77
CA GLU A 256 27.17 -24.64 -9.70
C GLU A 256 27.42 -23.16 -9.40
N GLY A 257 28.60 -22.84 -8.85
CA GLY A 257 29.06 -21.49 -8.58
C GLY A 257 28.59 -20.92 -7.24
N ASP A 258 28.78 -19.61 -7.06
CA ASP A 258 28.50 -18.89 -5.79
C ASP A 258 26.99 -18.82 -5.45
N LEU A 259 26.13 -19.09 -6.41
CA LEU A 259 24.69 -19.09 -6.27
C LEU A 259 24.08 -20.49 -6.22
N ARG A 260 24.90 -21.53 -6.01
CA ARG A 260 24.44 -22.91 -5.91
C ARG A 260 23.35 -23.05 -4.83
N GLY A 261 22.25 -23.70 -5.18
CA GLY A 261 21.08 -23.87 -4.32
C GLY A 261 20.04 -22.73 -4.44
N GLN A 262 20.36 -21.63 -5.12
CA GLN A 262 19.36 -20.60 -5.38
C GLN A 262 18.36 -21.08 -6.43
N ALA A 263 17.06 -20.84 -6.17
CA ALA A 263 16.00 -21.12 -7.13
C ALA A 263 16.15 -20.28 -8.40
N SER A 264 16.04 -20.93 -9.55
CA SER A 264 16.08 -20.29 -10.87
C SER A 264 14.67 -20.13 -11.44
N SER A 265 13.80 -21.14 -11.28
CA SER A 265 12.45 -21.14 -11.84
C SER A 265 11.51 -21.99 -10.98
N PHE A 266 10.27 -21.57 -10.90
CA PHE A 266 9.15 -22.31 -10.32
C PHE A 266 8.00 -22.28 -11.31
N VAL A 267 7.57 -23.46 -11.77
CA VAL A 267 6.50 -23.63 -12.74
C VAL A 267 5.50 -24.65 -12.21
N ALA A 268 4.24 -24.27 -12.12
CA ALA A 268 3.16 -25.14 -11.68
C ALA A 268 2.11 -25.26 -12.79
N ASP A 269 1.95 -26.43 -13.35
CA ASP A 269 0.89 -26.72 -14.29
C ASP A 269 -0.37 -27.13 -13.53
N ILE A 270 -1.42 -26.35 -13.72
CA ILE A 270 -2.70 -26.52 -13.03
C ILE A 270 -3.84 -26.71 -14.00
N ARG A 271 -4.86 -27.44 -13.56
CA ARG A 271 -6.23 -27.34 -14.11
C ARG A 271 -7.10 -26.54 -13.15
N TYR A 272 -7.94 -25.71 -13.72
CA TYR A 272 -8.90 -24.95 -12.94
C TYR A 272 -10.28 -24.94 -13.61
N GLN A 273 -11.31 -24.76 -12.80
CA GLN A 273 -12.69 -24.64 -13.24
C GLN A 273 -13.31 -23.42 -12.58
N GLU A 274 -13.92 -22.50 -13.35
CA GLU A 274 -14.45 -21.21 -12.87
C GLU A 274 -15.75 -21.36 -12.08
N GLY A 275 -16.41 -22.52 -12.17
CA GLY A 275 -17.63 -22.79 -11.42
C GLY A 275 -18.18 -24.19 -11.69
N PRO A 276 -19.17 -24.65 -10.91
CA PRO A 276 -19.76 -25.95 -11.10
C PRO A 276 -20.37 -26.12 -12.49
N GLY A 277 -19.83 -27.07 -13.26
CA GLY A 277 -20.31 -27.36 -14.62
C GLY A 277 -19.63 -26.58 -15.74
N GLU A 278 -18.77 -25.63 -15.44
CA GLU A 278 -17.93 -24.98 -16.43
C GLU A 278 -16.82 -25.92 -16.90
N PRO A 279 -16.27 -25.76 -18.13
CA PRO A 279 -15.20 -26.62 -18.62
C PRO A 279 -13.91 -26.40 -17.83
N GLU A 280 -13.17 -27.49 -17.59
CA GLU A 280 -11.81 -27.39 -17.06
C GLU A 280 -10.89 -26.70 -18.07
N GLN A 281 -10.05 -25.82 -17.58
CA GLN A 281 -9.05 -25.08 -18.32
C GLN A 281 -7.66 -25.37 -17.76
N GLN A 282 -6.64 -25.30 -18.61
CA GLN A 282 -5.24 -25.42 -18.19
C GLN A 282 -4.61 -24.05 -18.05
N HIS A 283 -3.75 -23.90 -17.05
CA HIS A 283 -2.95 -22.69 -16.85
C HIS A 283 -1.62 -23.04 -16.21
N THR A 284 -0.57 -22.37 -16.64
CA THR A 284 0.77 -22.48 -16.03
C THR A 284 0.98 -21.30 -15.09
N LEU A 285 1.09 -21.58 -13.80
CA LEU A 285 1.42 -20.60 -12.78
C LEU A 285 2.94 -20.44 -12.67
N GLU A 286 3.41 -19.23 -12.79
CA GLU A 286 4.80 -18.85 -12.56
C GLU A 286 4.88 -17.67 -11.59
N VAL A 287 6.06 -17.42 -11.06
CA VAL A 287 6.30 -16.20 -10.26
C VAL A 287 5.97 -14.96 -11.10
N ASN A 288 5.13 -14.08 -10.58
CA ASN A 288 4.58 -12.89 -11.26
C ASN A 288 3.59 -13.13 -12.41
N HIS A 289 3.20 -14.38 -12.70
CA HIS A 289 2.15 -14.73 -13.66
C HIS A 289 0.99 -15.45 -12.95
N PRO A 290 0.13 -14.72 -12.20
CA PRO A 290 -0.95 -15.33 -11.44
C PRO A 290 -2.10 -15.77 -12.33
N LEU A 291 -2.85 -16.77 -11.89
CA LEU A 291 -4.17 -17.09 -12.44
C LEU A 291 -5.17 -16.01 -12.03
N SER A 292 -6.00 -15.57 -12.98
CA SER A 292 -7.13 -14.68 -12.72
C SER A 292 -8.43 -15.42 -12.96
N VAL A 293 -9.21 -15.65 -11.92
CA VAL A 293 -10.49 -16.36 -11.98
C VAL A 293 -11.54 -15.61 -11.17
N ASP A 294 -12.64 -15.21 -11.80
CA ASP A 294 -13.77 -14.49 -11.18
C ASP A 294 -13.40 -13.29 -10.29
N GLY A 295 -12.37 -12.53 -10.70
CA GLY A 295 -11.87 -11.38 -9.94
C GLY A 295 -10.97 -11.73 -8.76
N VAL A 296 -10.70 -13.01 -8.53
CA VAL A 296 -9.69 -13.52 -7.61
C VAL A 296 -8.37 -13.70 -8.37
N GLN A 297 -7.27 -13.28 -7.76
CA GLN A 297 -5.92 -13.53 -8.27
C GLN A 297 -5.28 -14.64 -7.43
N VAL A 298 -4.80 -15.70 -8.07
CA VAL A 298 -4.09 -16.79 -7.40
C VAL A 298 -2.62 -16.71 -7.78
N TYR A 299 -1.78 -16.51 -6.77
CA TYR A 299 -0.34 -16.33 -6.92
C TYR A 299 0.41 -17.58 -6.45
N LEU A 300 1.47 -17.95 -7.15
CA LEU A 300 2.46 -18.90 -6.68
C LEU A 300 3.43 -18.16 -5.74
N LEU A 301 3.43 -18.54 -4.46
CA LEU A 301 4.30 -17.94 -3.43
C LEU A 301 5.60 -18.71 -3.25
N GLY A 302 5.55 -20.04 -3.34
CA GLY A 302 6.67 -20.92 -3.12
C GLY A 302 6.28 -22.37 -3.29
N HIS A 303 7.20 -23.25 -2.94
CA HIS A 303 6.99 -24.70 -2.94
C HIS A 303 7.71 -25.36 -1.77
N GLY A 304 7.49 -26.63 -1.60
CA GLY A 304 8.22 -27.48 -0.68
C GLY A 304 7.93 -28.95 -0.99
N TYR A 305 8.36 -29.83 -0.10
CA TYR A 305 8.26 -31.25 -0.29
C TYR A 305 7.25 -31.89 0.63
N ALA A 306 6.53 -32.87 0.09
CA ALA A 306 5.58 -33.71 0.80
C ALA A 306 6.06 -35.17 0.74
N PRO A 307 6.88 -35.61 1.71
CA PRO A 307 7.23 -37.02 1.85
C PRO A 307 5.97 -37.86 1.97
N GLN A 308 5.94 -39.00 1.28
CA GLN A 308 4.81 -39.91 1.23
C GLN A 308 5.03 -41.07 2.18
N PHE A 309 4.03 -41.38 3.00
CA PHE A 309 4.11 -42.43 4.01
C PHE A 309 2.93 -43.37 3.93
N GLU A 310 3.24 -44.68 4.12
CA GLU A 310 2.26 -45.69 4.45
C GLU A 310 2.41 -46.04 5.94
N VAL A 311 1.31 -46.01 6.71
CA VAL A 311 1.31 -46.47 8.10
C VAL A 311 0.38 -47.67 8.20
N ARG A 312 0.88 -48.72 8.86
CA ARG A 312 0.11 -49.91 9.23
C ARG A 312 -0.02 -49.99 10.72
N ASN A 313 -1.19 -50.39 11.18
CA ASN A 313 -1.47 -50.59 12.61
C ASN A 313 -0.87 -51.89 13.16
N ALA A 314 -1.09 -52.19 14.42
CA ALA A 314 -0.61 -53.41 15.08
C ALA A 314 -1.14 -54.71 14.43
N ASP A 315 -2.28 -54.68 13.78
CA ASP A 315 -2.89 -55.79 13.08
C ASP A 315 -2.34 -55.94 11.62
N GLY A 316 -1.52 -55.00 11.14
CA GLY A 316 -0.95 -54.95 9.80
C GLY A 316 -1.87 -54.33 8.77
N ASP A 317 -3.01 -53.76 9.16
CA ASP A 317 -3.91 -53.06 8.27
C ASP A 317 -3.35 -51.70 7.89
N LEU A 318 -3.50 -51.31 6.62
CA LEU A 318 -3.10 -50.00 6.11
C LEU A 318 -4.10 -48.96 6.62
N VAL A 319 -3.64 -48.05 7.49
CA VAL A 319 -4.46 -47.01 8.11
C VAL A 319 -4.15 -45.60 7.64
N PHE A 320 -3.02 -45.42 6.94
CA PHE A 320 -2.62 -44.15 6.36
C PHE A 320 -1.79 -44.39 5.08
N ASP A 321 -2.09 -43.63 4.01
CA ASP A 321 -1.33 -43.61 2.75
C ASP A 321 -1.48 -42.25 2.11
N GLN A 322 -0.62 -41.30 2.49
CA GLN A 322 -0.68 -39.92 2.01
C GLN A 322 0.70 -39.27 1.96
N ALA A 323 0.82 -38.28 1.09
CA ALA A 323 1.93 -37.34 1.09
C ALA A 323 1.61 -36.21 2.08
N VAL A 324 2.55 -35.89 2.97
CA VAL A 324 2.36 -34.89 4.04
C VAL A 324 3.30 -33.72 3.78
N PRO A 325 2.79 -32.47 3.65
CA PRO A 325 3.64 -31.30 3.48
C PRO A 325 4.57 -31.09 4.68
N PHE A 326 5.87 -31.06 4.44
CA PHE A 326 6.87 -30.68 5.42
C PHE A 326 7.32 -29.26 5.12
N LEU A 327 7.29 -28.40 6.12
CA LEU A 327 7.62 -26.98 5.98
C LEU A 327 9.13 -26.77 6.10
N HIS A 328 9.75 -26.13 5.12
CA HIS A 328 11.19 -25.92 5.14
C HIS A 328 11.59 -24.84 6.17
N ARG A 329 12.68 -25.11 6.93
CA ARG A 329 13.27 -24.18 7.88
C ARG A 329 14.03 -23.06 7.17
N GLU A 330 14.62 -23.39 6.02
CA GLU A 330 15.45 -22.48 5.24
C GLU A 330 15.32 -22.74 3.74
N THR A 331 15.62 -21.74 2.94
CA THR A 331 15.43 -21.78 1.47
C THR A 331 16.65 -22.27 0.69
N MET A 332 17.81 -22.46 1.34
CA MET A 332 19.05 -22.85 0.65
C MET A 332 19.22 -24.35 0.55
N THR A 333 18.72 -25.10 1.52
CA THR A 333 18.86 -26.56 1.58
C THR A 333 17.53 -27.28 1.65
N TYR A 334 16.42 -26.55 1.89
CA TYR A 334 15.07 -27.09 2.07
C TYR A 334 14.97 -28.21 3.12
N THR A 335 15.85 -28.21 4.12
CA THR A 335 15.64 -28.98 5.35
C THR A 335 14.27 -28.63 5.91
N SER A 336 13.40 -29.62 6.09
CA SER A 336 11.98 -29.40 6.37
C SER A 336 11.52 -30.19 7.58
N ASP A 337 10.59 -29.59 8.34
CA ASP A 337 9.92 -30.23 9.48
C ASP A 337 8.49 -30.58 9.10
N GLY A 338 8.01 -31.72 9.57
CA GLY A 338 6.64 -32.13 9.35
C GLY A 338 6.05 -32.95 10.48
N VAL A 339 4.74 -33.06 10.44
CA VAL A 339 3.96 -33.82 11.43
C VAL A 339 2.98 -34.72 10.70
N ILE A 340 3.02 -36.02 11.03
CA ILE A 340 2.09 -37.01 10.50
C ILE A 340 1.12 -37.35 11.65
N LYS A 341 -0.19 -37.26 11.41
CA LYS A 341 -1.25 -37.59 12.38
C LYS A 341 -2.08 -38.74 11.83
N VAL A 342 -2.13 -39.83 12.58
CA VAL A 342 -2.87 -41.05 12.21
C VAL A 342 -3.90 -41.34 13.30
N PRO A 343 -5.13 -40.78 13.20
CA PRO A 343 -6.15 -40.91 14.22
C PRO A 343 -6.82 -42.29 14.21
N ASP A 344 -7.00 -42.93 13.06
CA ASP A 344 -7.82 -44.11 12.87
C ASP A 344 -6.97 -45.42 12.88
N THR A 345 -6.25 -45.69 13.96
CA THR A 345 -5.39 -46.87 14.07
C THR A 345 -6.13 -48.13 14.50
N GLY A 346 -7.38 -48.03 14.98
CA GLY A 346 -8.12 -49.09 15.64
C GLY A 346 -7.71 -49.35 17.09
N GLY A 347 -6.72 -48.60 17.59
CA GLY A 347 -6.19 -48.61 18.96
C GLY A 347 -5.88 -47.20 19.46
N GLU A 348 -4.73 -47.02 20.09
CA GLU A 348 -4.23 -45.69 20.43
C GLU A 348 -3.75 -44.96 19.17
N GLU A 349 -4.05 -43.66 19.09
CA GLU A 349 -3.67 -42.83 17.93
C GLU A 349 -2.15 -42.66 17.84
N LEU A 350 -1.64 -42.51 16.62
CA LEU A 350 -0.20 -42.34 16.34
C LEU A 350 0.07 -40.94 15.79
N GLY A 351 1.13 -40.33 16.28
CA GLY A 351 1.65 -39.08 15.78
C GLY A 351 3.16 -39.18 15.51
N PHE A 352 3.64 -38.57 14.43
CA PHE A 352 5.07 -38.53 14.14
C PHE A 352 5.51 -37.09 13.91
N VAL A 353 6.67 -36.76 14.47
CA VAL A 353 7.39 -35.52 14.17
C VAL A 353 8.62 -35.90 13.35
N GLY A 354 8.84 -35.27 12.21
CA GLY A 354 9.89 -35.66 11.29
C GLY A 354 10.71 -34.50 10.77
N VAL A 355 11.95 -34.82 10.40
CA VAL A 355 12.86 -33.97 9.66
C VAL A 355 13.15 -34.60 8.31
N PHE A 356 12.91 -33.86 7.23
CA PHE A 356 13.16 -34.29 5.86
C PHE A 356 14.35 -33.54 5.27
N LEU A 357 15.24 -34.28 4.63
CA LEU A 357 16.44 -33.79 3.96
C LEU A 357 16.34 -34.15 2.46
N PRO A 358 16.08 -33.20 1.56
CA PRO A 358 15.95 -33.51 0.11
C PRO A 358 17.25 -34.05 -0.53
N THR A 359 18.40 -33.58 -0.03
CA THR A 359 19.71 -34.07 -0.47
C THR A 359 20.60 -34.29 0.74
N ALA A 360 20.39 -35.42 1.42
CA ALA A 360 21.12 -35.76 2.62
C ALA A 360 22.59 -36.02 2.33
N MET A 361 23.48 -35.50 3.16
CA MET A 361 24.92 -35.68 3.16
C MET A 361 25.49 -35.54 4.57
N GLU A 362 26.61 -36.14 4.83
CA GLU A 362 27.36 -35.92 6.09
C GLU A 362 28.15 -34.61 6.00
N ASP A 363 28.06 -33.79 7.01
CA ASP A 363 28.89 -32.62 7.16
C ASP A 363 30.30 -32.94 7.70
N SER A 364 31.12 -31.91 7.97
CA SER A 364 32.49 -32.07 8.48
C SER A 364 32.56 -32.64 9.90
N GLU A 365 31.46 -32.63 10.65
CA GLU A 365 31.35 -33.13 12.02
C GLU A 365 30.72 -34.54 12.06
N GLY A 366 30.27 -35.05 10.90
CA GLY A 366 29.60 -36.33 10.74
C GLY A 366 28.10 -36.28 11.01
N GLU A 367 27.53 -35.07 11.06
CA GLU A 367 26.08 -34.88 11.21
C GLU A 367 25.41 -34.93 9.83
N LEU A 368 24.19 -35.49 9.82
CA LEU A 368 23.39 -35.58 8.60
C LEU A 368 22.67 -34.25 8.35
N VAL A 369 22.98 -33.63 7.23
CA VAL A 369 22.42 -32.34 6.81
C VAL A 369 21.97 -32.40 5.35
N SER A 370 21.11 -31.46 4.92
CA SER A 370 20.81 -31.30 3.51
C SER A 370 21.83 -30.38 2.83
N GLY A 371 22.45 -30.85 1.76
CA GLY A 371 23.49 -30.10 1.03
C GLY A 371 22.99 -29.39 -0.24
N PHE A 372 21.72 -29.59 -0.61
CA PHE A 372 21.12 -29.00 -1.81
C PHE A 372 19.58 -29.00 -1.72
N PRO A 373 18.90 -27.97 -2.22
CA PRO A 373 17.45 -27.86 -2.10
C PRO A 373 16.65 -28.84 -2.96
N GLY A 374 17.18 -29.30 -4.10
CA GLY A 374 16.51 -30.29 -4.95
C GLY A 374 16.58 -31.70 -4.37
N VAL A 375 15.67 -32.58 -4.79
CA VAL A 375 15.60 -33.98 -4.35
C VAL A 375 16.60 -34.81 -5.12
N GLN A 376 17.78 -35.05 -4.53
CA GLN A 376 18.82 -35.91 -5.11
C GLN A 376 19.09 -37.14 -4.25
N ASN A 377 18.99 -37.04 -2.94
CA ASN A 377 19.20 -38.10 -1.96
C ASN A 377 18.26 -37.91 -0.78
N PRO A 378 16.93 -38.14 -0.98
CA PRO A 378 15.93 -37.83 0.03
C PRO A 378 16.00 -38.79 1.22
N MET A 379 16.09 -38.24 2.42
CA MET A 379 16.07 -39.00 3.67
C MET A 379 15.14 -38.35 4.68
N VAL A 380 14.59 -39.14 5.58
CA VAL A 380 13.73 -38.69 6.66
C VAL A 380 14.10 -39.37 7.98
N THR A 381 13.99 -38.61 9.08
CA THR A 381 14.00 -39.14 10.44
C THR A 381 12.71 -38.78 11.13
N LEU A 382 12.17 -39.72 11.93
CA LEU A 382 10.88 -39.58 12.58
C LEU A 382 10.99 -39.90 14.08
N GLU A 383 10.33 -39.12 14.91
CA GLU A 383 10.00 -39.45 16.30
C GLU A 383 8.54 -39.87 16.38
N ALA A 384 8.25 -41.02 16.96
CA ALA A 384 6.90 -41.55 17.11
C ALA A 384 6.32 -41.30 18.49
N TYR A 385 5.08 -40.91 18.51
CA TYR A 385 4.27 -40.67 19.70
C TYR A 385 2.99 -41.44 19.62
N GLN A 386 2.56 -42.00 20.78
CA GLN A 386 1.32 -42.74 20.90
C GLN A 386 0.43 -42.08 21.97
N GLY A 387 -0.89 -41.96 21.71
CA GLY A 387 -1.84 -41.35 22.62
C GLY A 387 -2.86 -40.48 21.91
N ASP A 388 -3.61 -39.68 22.65
CA ASP A 388 -4.68 -38.82 22.13
C ASP A 388 -4.07 -37.62 21.35
N LEU A 389 -4.29 -37.57 20.03
CA LEU A 389 -3.87 -36.48 19.14
C LEU A 389 -4.63 -35.16 19.42
N GLY A 390 -5.67 -35.16 20.21
CA GLY A 390 -6.45 -33.99 20.55
C GLY A 390 -7.23 -33.39 19.37
N MET A 391 -7.64 -34.22 18.40
CA MET A 391 -8.31 -33.80 17.16
C MET A 391 -9.69 -33.16 17.36
N VAL A 392 -10.23 -33.22 18.58
CA VAL A 392 -11.52 -32.59 18.93
C VAL A 392 -11.42 -31.06 18.92
N ASP A 393 -10.28 -30.52 19.30
CA ASP A 393 -10.03 -29.08 19.29
C ASP A 393 -9.34 -28.65 17.97
N PRO A 394 -9.70 -27.50 17.39
CA PRO A 394 -8.99 -26.95 16.24
C PRO A 394 -7.51 -26.76 16.55
N GLN A 395 -6.65 -27.39 15.77
CA GLN A 395 -5.19 -27.28 15.90
C GLN A 395 -4.52 -27.23 14.53
N SER A 396 -3.30 -26.67 14.51
CA SER A 396 -2.49 -26.66 13.30
C SER A 396 -2.21 -28.09 12.84
N VAL A 397 -2.30 -28.33 11.54
CA VAL A 397 -1.90 -29.62 10.93
C VAL A 397 -0.39 -29.80 10.93
N TYR A 398 0.36 -28.73 11.10
CA TYR A 398 1.82 -28.69 11.10
C TYR A 398 2.46 -28.80 12.50
N GLN A 399 1.66 -28.99 13.55
CA GLN A 399 2.16 -29.11 14.90
C GLN A 399 1.51 -30.30 15.61
N LEU A 400 2.30 -31.08 16.32
CA LEU A 400 1.85 -32.15 17.20
C LEU A 400 1.88 -31.65 18.64
N LYS A 401 0.74 -31.71 19.33
CA LYS A 401 0.67 -31.47 20.78
C LYS A 401 1.08 -32.74 21.50
N THR A 402 2.35 -32.89 21.81
CA THR A 402 2.89 -34.08 22.48
C THR A 402 2.54 -34.14 23.97
N ALA A 403 1.94 -33.09 24.55
CA ALA A 403 1.55 -33.07 25.95
C ALA A 403 0.41 -34.11 26.19
N GLY A 404 0.71 -35.19 26.87
CA GLY A 404 -0.20 -36.30 27.11
C GLY A 404 -0.04 -37.50 26.17
N MET A 405 0.87 -37.42 25.21
CA MET A 405 1.31 -38.56 24.40
C MET A 405 2.60 -39.17 24.95
N GLU A 406 2.81 -40.45 24.72
CA GLU A 406 4.02 -41.17 25.05
C GLU A 406 4.95 -41.20 23.85
N ASN A 407 6.21 -40.81 24.01
CA ASN A 407 7.23 -40.99 22.98
C ASN A 407 7.64 -42.46 22.97
N ILE A 408 7.36 -43.16 21.87
CA ILE A 408 7.65 -44.60 21.72
C ILE A 408 8.95 -44.89 20.97
N GLY A 409 9.69 -43.84 20.51
CA GLY A 409 11.03 -43.99 19.93
C GLY A 409 11.30 -43.11 18.73
N GLU A 410 12.54 -43.23 18.24
CA GLU A 410 13.03 -42.58 17.03
C GLU A 410 13.30 -43.60 15.94
N SER A 411 13.04 -43.24 14.67
CA SER A 411 13.41 -44.05 13.53
C SER A 411 14.91 -44.05 13.29
N PRO A 412 15.48 -45.07 12.65
CA PRO A 412 16.71 -44.92 11.92
C PRO A 412 16.54 -43.86 10.83
N VAL A 413 17.63 -43.41 10.23
CA VAL A 413 17.54 -42.62 8.99
C VAL A 413 16.91 -43.49 7.91
N MET A 414 15.83 -43.02 7.30
CA MET A 414 15.04 -43.78 6.33
C MET A 414 15.29 -43.21 4.92
N GLU A 415 15.63 -44.07 3.99
CA GLU A 415 15.61 -43.84 2.54
C GLU A 415 14.24 -44.20 1.95
N VAL A 416 13.99 -43.81 0.70
CA VAL A 416 12.74 -44.19 0.01
C VAL A 416 12.67 -45.70 -0.14
N GLY A 417 11.59 -46.26 0.38
CA GLY A 417 11.33 -47.72 0.44
C GLY A 417 11.61 -48.34 1.80
N ASP A 418 12.24 -47.64 2.74
CA ASP A 418 12.51 -48.18 4.06
C ASP A 418 11.23 -48.21 4.94
N THR A 419 11.16 -49.23 5.76
CA THR A 419 10.10 -49.44 6.74
C THR A 419 10.69 -49.45 8.15
N TRP A 420 10.11 -48.66 9.02
CA TRP A 420 10.39 -48.69 10.44
C TRP A 420 9.28 -49.42 11.19
N GLU A 421 9.63 -50.54 11.82
CA GLU A 421 8.75 -51.26 12.75
C GLU A 421 8.71 -50.51 14.08
N LEU A 422 7.52 -50.08 14.48
CA LEU A 422 7.35 -49.30 15.72
C LEU A 422 7.59 -50.20 16.95
N PRO A 423 8.17 -49.65 18.01
CA PRO A 423 8.34 -50.37 19.27
C PRO A 423 7.02 -50.93 19.82
N ASP A 424 7.13 -51.96 20.63
CA ASP A 424 6.01 -52.65 21.32
C ASP A 424 4.91 -53.18 20.37
N GLY A 425 5.20 -53.27 19.08
CA GLY A 425 4.26 -53.77 18.09
C GLY A 425 3.12 -52.79 17.79
N ALA A 426 3.35 -51.51 17.95
CA ALA A 426 2.37 -50.46 17.67
C ALA A 426 2.03 -50.32 16.17
N GLY A 427 2.77 -51.01 15.27
CA GLY A 427 2.60 -50.98 13.83
C GLY A 427 3.88 -50.68 13.09
N SER A 428 3.78 -50.16 11.87
CA SER A 428 4.95 -49.80 11.07
C SER A 428 4.68 -48.56 10.20
N ILE A 429 5.74 -47.82 9.87
CA ILE A 429 5.69 -46.71 8.94
C ILE A 429 6.72 -46.92 7.83
N THR A 430 6.32 -46.71 6.58
CA THR A 430 7.14 -46.83 5.40
C THR A 430 7.25 -45.49 4.68
N PHE A 431 8.45 -45.06 4.36
CA PHE A 431 8.70 -43.91 3.51
C PHE A 431 8.67 -44.32 2.04
N THR A 432 7.58 -44.02 1.32
CA THR A 432 7.33 -44.57 -0.02
C THR A 432 7.78 -43.64 -1.16
N GLY A 433 7.94 -42.34 -0.91
CA GLY A 433 8.33 -41.40 -1.95
C GLY A 433 8.29 -39.93 -1.51
N VAL A 434 8.52 -39.05 -2.47
CA VAL A 434 8.44 -37.61 -2.26
C VAL A 434 7.60 -37.00 -3.36
N LYS A 435 6.64 -36.17 -3.02
CA LYS A 435 5.91 -35.30 -3.92
C LYS A 435 6.27 -33.84 -3.65
N ASP A 436 6.04 -33.01 -4.64
CA ASP A 436 6.08 -31.56 -4.45
C ASP A 436 4.74 -31.03 -3.93
N TYR A 437 4.78 -29.92 -3.18
CA TYR A 437 3.60 -29.10 -2.96
C TYR A 437 3.89 -27.66 -3.36
N VAL A 438 2.86 -26.93 -3.75
CA VAL A 438 2.91 -25.50 -4.00
C VAL A 438 2.19 -24.72 -2.91
N SER A 439 2.79 -23.61 -2.48
CA SER A 439 2.13 -22.62 -1.64
C SER A 439 1.50 -21.58 -2.55
N LEU A 440 0.18 -21.50 -2.53
CA LEU A 440 -0.60 -20.55 -3.32
C LEU A 440 -1.27 -19.52 -2.40
N GLN A 441 -1.50 -18.32 -2.94
CA GLN A 441 -2.28 -17.30 -2.27
C GLN A 441 -3.39 -16.81 -3.20
N SER A 442 -4.63 -16.97 -2.76
CA SER A 442 -5.77 -16.31 -3.39
C SER A 442 -5.93 -14.90 -2.81
N ASN A 443 -6.19 -13.93 -3.67
CA ASN A 443 -6.40 -12.54 -3.27
C ASN A 443 -7.54 -11.94 -4.09
N ARG A 444 -8.63 -11.57 -3.41
CA ARG A 444 -9.69 -10.77 -3.99
C ARG A 444 -9.55 -9.32 -3.54
N ASP A 445 -9.08 -8.47 -4.43
CA ASP A 445 -8.92 -7.03 -4.19
C ASP A 445 -9.57 -6.21 -5.31
N GLY A 446 -10.86 -5.92 -5.18
CA GLY A 446 -11.60 -5.04 -6.10
C GLY A 446 -11.12 -3.58 -6.10
N ALA A 447 -10.27 -3.20 -5.14
CA ALA A 447 -9.73 -1.85 -5.03
C ALA A 447 -8.43 -1.64 -5.82
N ARG A 448 -7.81 -2.68 -6.37
CA ARG A 448 -6.53 -2.61 -7.11
C ARG A 448 -6.56 -1.60 -8.25
N VAL A 449 -7.57 -1.67 -9.13
CA VAL A 449 -7.70 -0.74 -10.27
C VAL A 449 -8.05 0.68 -9.81
N PRO A 450 -9.04 0.92 -8.94
CA PRO A 450 -9.28 2.24 -8.35
C PRO A 450 -8.06 2.85 -7.67
N ALA A 451 -7.28 2.06 -6.92
CA ALA A 451 -6.06 2.52 -6.26
C ALA A 451 -4.99 2.95 -7.27
N LEU A 452 -4.76 2.16 -8.33
CA LEU A 452 -3.82 2.49 -9.40
C LEU A 452 -4.22 3.79 -10.12
N LEU A 453 -5.50 3.96 -10.44
CA LEU A 453 -6.01 5.18 -11.05
C LEU A 453 -5.82 6.39 -10.14
N ALA A 454 -6.15 6.25 -8.85
CA ALA A 454 -5.95 7.30 -7.87
C ALA A 454 -4.48 7.68 -7.71
N ALA A 455 -3.57 6.70 -7.61
CA ALA A 455 -2.13 6.94 -7.56
C ALA A 455 -1.61 7.66 -8.81
N SER A 456 -2.06 7.24 -10.00
CA SER A 456 -1.69 7.89 -11.26
C SER A 456 -2.16 9.34 -11.31
N LEU A 457 -3.40 9.61 -10.89
CA LEU A 457 -3.94 10.97 -10.82
C LEU A 457 -3.19 11.83 -9.78
N ALA A 458 -2.74 11.23 -8.67
CA ALA A 458 -1.91 11.94 -7.69
C ALA A 458 -0.58 12.37 -8.30
N VAL A 459 0.09 11.49 -9.06
CA VAL A 459 1.34 11.83 -9.76
C VAL A 459 1.10 12.97 -10.76
N VAL A 460 0.05 12.88 -11.58
CA VAL A 460 -0.32 13.95 -12.53
C VAL A 460 -0.58 15.26 -11.80
N GLY A 461 -1.35 15.25 -10.72
CA GLY A 461 -1.62 16.44 -9.90
C GLY A 461 -0.34 17.06 -9.32
N LEU A 462 0.59 16.22 -8.86
CA LEU A 462 1.89 16.66 -8.35
C LEU A 462 2.74 17.30 -9.45
N LEU A 463 2.83 16.67 -10.63
CA LEU A 463 3.56 17.21 -11.78
C LEU A 463 3.00 18.57 -12.20
N LEU A 464 1.68 18.72 -12.30
CA LEU A 464 1.04 20.01 -12.59
C LEU A 464 1.40 21.06 -11.54
N THR A 465 1.44 20.69 -10.26
CA THR A 465 1.77 21.60 -9.17
C THR A 465 3.23 22.06 -9.20
N LEU A 466 4.16 21.20 -9.61
CA LEU A 466 5.58 21.47 -9.64
C LEU A 466 6.00 22.23 -10.89
N PHE A 467 5.52 21.81 -12.07
CA PHE A 467 6.00 22.34 -13.35
C PHE A 467 5.23 23.55 -13.84
N VAL A 468 3.95 23.71 -13.48
CA VAL A 468 3.16 24.86 -13.91
C VAL A 468 3.47 26.08 -13.04
N ARG A 469 3.91 27.15 -13.65
CA ARG A 469 4.27 28.42 -12.98
C ARG A 469 3.15 29.45 -13.13
N PRO A 470 2.53 29.93 -12.05
CA PRO A 470 1.56 31.03 -12.11
C PRO A 470 2.28 32.37 -12.30
N ARG A 471 1.81 33.13 -13.29
CA ARG A 471 2.33 34.45 -13.63
C ARG A 471 1.21 35.44 -13.81
N ARG A 472 1.48 36.69 -13.47
CA ARG A 472 0.60 37.82 -13.66
C ARG A 472 1.34 38.92 -14.38
N VAL A 473 0.69 39.54 -15.35
CA VAL A 473 1.21 40.68 -16.09
C VAL A 473 0.11 41.74 -16.15
N TRP A 474 0.49 42.96 -15.87
CA TRP A 474 -0.38 44.11 -15.97
C TRP A 474 0.21 45.15 -16.92
N VAL A 475 -0.64 45.73 -17.77
CA VAL A 475 -0.31 46.83 -18.63
C VAL A 475 -1.26 47.98 -18.35
N ARG A 476 -0.76 49.11 -17.93
CA ARG A 476 -1.50 50.36 -17.73
C ARG A 476 -1.11 51.39 -18.79
N ALA A 477 -2.08 52.06 -19.39
CA ALA A 477 -1.89 53.13 -20.32
C ALA A 477 -2.68 54.35 -19.88
N THR A 478 -2.03 55.46 -19.63
CA THR A 478 -2.62 56.71 -19.20
C THR A 478 -2.14 57.89 -20.05
N PRO A 479 -3.01 58.87 -20.35
CA PRO A 479 -2.56 60.11 -20.98
C PRO A 479 -1.49 60.81 -20.16
N GLY A 480 -0.39 61.22 -20.74
CA GLY A 480 0.64 62.06 -20.14
C GLY A 480 0.33 63.54 -20.32
N GLU A 481 0.96 64.42 -19.52
CA GLU A 481 0.80 65.90 -19.56
C GLU A 481 1.45 66.49 -20.85
N ASP A 482 2.34 65.75 -21.45
CA ASP A 482 3.07 66.06 -22.66
C ASP A 482 2.39 65.63 -23.97
N GLY A 483 1.14 65.15 -23.88
CA GLY A 483 0.37 64.65 -25.04
C GLY A 483 0.70 63.22 -25.47
N HIS A 484 1.72 62.60 -24.89
CA HIS A 484 2.07 61.19 -25.15
C HIS A 484 1.32 60.27 -24.17
N THR A 485 1.13 59.00 -24.56
CA THR A 485 0.60 57.97 -23.70
C THR A 485 1.71 57.37 -22.82
N ARG A 486 1.57 57.49 -21.50
CA ARG A 486 2.47 56.80 -20.57
C ARG A 486 2.03 55.37 -20.38
N VAL A 487 2.92 54.41 -20.65
CA VAL A 487 2.71 52.99 -20.51
C VAL A 487 3.53 52.45 -19.35
N GLU A 488 2.87 51.79 -18.42
CA GLU A 488 3.50 51.04 -17.31
C GLU A 488 3.17 49.57 -17.47
N LEU A 489 4.20 48.74 -17.56
CA LEU A 489 4.11 47.28 -17.59
C LEU A 489 4.67 46.73 -16.30
N ALA A 490 3.96 45.80 -15.65
CA ALA A 490 4.44 45.13 -14.45
C ALA A 490 4.19 43.64 -14.53
N GLY A 491 5.11 42.87 -13.97
CA GLY A 491 5.04 41.40 -13.88
C GLY A 491 5.22 40.91 -12.44
N LEU A 492 4.54 39.84 -12.11
CA LEU A 492 4.67 39.12 -10.86
C LEU A 492 4.73 37.62 -11.13
N GLY A 493 5.88 36.99 -10.87
CA GLY A 493 6.04 35.54 -10.72
C GLY A 493 5.86 35.13 -9.26
N LYS A 494 5.31 33.98 -9.00
CA LYS A 494 5.12 33.49 -7.61
C LYS A 494 6.43 32.96 -7.00
N THR A 495 7.45 32.75 -7.80
CA THR A 495 8.79 32.27 -7.39
C THR A 495 9.84 33.08 -8.14
N GLU A 496 10.82 33.65 -7.46
CA GLU A 496 11.98 34.27 -8.07
C GLU A 496 12.89 33.19 -8.68
N VAL A 497 12.65 32.83 -9.92
CA VAL A 497 13.50 31.89 -10.67
C VAL A 497 14.08 32.62 -11.86
N ALA A 498 15.33 32.35 -12.19
CA ALA A 498 16.15 33.00 -13.24
C ALA A 498 15.55 33.03 -14.68
N GLY A 499 14.38 32.50 -14.92
CA GLY A 499 13.67 32.54 -16.20
C GLY A 499 12.49 33.51 -16.28
N ASP A 500 11.98 34.01 -15.15
CA ASP A 500 10.80 34.89 -15.14
C ASP A 500 11.09 36.29 -15.68
N ASN A 501 12.35 36.74 -15.56
CA ASN A 501 12.81 38.00 -16.09
C ASN A 501 12.88 37.98 -17.64
N ALA A 502 13.28 36.86 -18.23
CA ALA A 502 13.39 36.71 -19.68
C ALA A 502 12.02 36.78 -20.38
N GLU A 503 11.00 36.10 -19.84
CA GLU A 503 9.64 36.14 -20.41
C GLU A 503 8.99 37.52 -20.24
N PHE A 504 9.19 38.18 -19.09
CA PHE A 504 8.72 39.54 -18.89
C PHE A 504 9.39 40.49 -19.86
N HIS A 505 10.69 40.34 -20.11
CA HIS A 505 11.45 41.11 -21.07
C HIS A 505 10.95 40.86 -22.50
N GLU A 506 10.66 39.63 -22.85
CA GLU A 506 10.08 39.25 -24.14
C GLU A 506 8.69 39.88 -24.34
N ILE A 507 7.81 39.82 -23.36
CA ILE A 507 6.49 40.47 -23.42
C ILE A 507 6.65 41.98 -23.61
N THR A 508 7.57 42.61 -22.88
CA THR A 508 7.87 44.04 -23.00
C THR A 508 8.37 44.38 -24.39
N THR A 509 9.35 43.63 -24.91
CA THR A 509 9.92 43.81 -26.23
C THR A 509 8.90 43.66 -27.35
N ARG A 510 8.05 42.62 -27.26
CA ARG A 510 6.95 42.40 -28.21
C ARG A 510 5.91 43.52 -28.17
N LEU A 511 5.61 44.06 -27.01
CA LEU A 511 4.67 45.17 -26.88
C LEU A 511 5.25 46.45 -27.48
N VAL A 512 6.49 46.81 -27.14
CA VAL A 512 7.20 47.95 -27.68
C VAL A 512 7.35 47.84 -29.20
N GLY A 513 7.77 46.66 -29.69
CA GLY A 513 7.90 46.41 -31.15
C GLY A 513 6.60 46.65 -31.90
N ARG A 514 5.47 46.13 -31.40
CA ARG A 514 4.14 46.34 -32.01
C ARG A 514 3.65 47.80 -31.94
N LEU A 515 4.17 48.59 -31.01
CA LEU A 515 3.84 50.01 -30.89
C LEU A 515 4.71 50.85 -31.85
N THR A 516 5.95 50.42 -32.16
CA THR A 516 6.89 51.16 -33.03
C THR A 516 6.75 50.79 -34.52
N GLU A 517 6.28 49.61 -34.88
CA GLU A 517 6.09 49.19 -36.28
C GLU A 517 5.12 50.09 -37.07
N GLN A 518 4.10 50.68 -36.43
CA GLN A 518 3.10 51.52 -37.10
C GLN A 518 3.56 52.98 -37.28
N THR A 519 4.53 53.45 -36.49
CA THR A 519 5.14 54.78 -36.70
C THR A 519 5.97 54.81 -38.01
N ARG A 520 6.52 53.67 -38.44
CA ARG A 520 7.24 53.52 -39.69
C ARG A 520 6.36 53.26 -40.92
N GLY A 521 5.17 52.66 -40.75
CA GLY A 521 4.22 52.40 -41.83
C GLY A 521 3.36 53.60 -42.23
N GLY A 522 3.30 54.66 -41.41
CA GLY A 522 2.55 55.89 -41.67
C GLY A 522 3.34 56.98 -42.42
N GLU A 523 4.66 56.87 -42.54
CA GLU A 523 5.52 57.82 -43.29
C GLU A 523 5.79 57.44 -44.75
N GLY A 524 5.26 56.27 -45.18
CA GLY A 524 5.42 55.79 -46.57
C GLY A 524 4.28 56.12 -47.53
N GLU A 525 3.20 56.77 -47.07
CA GLU A 525 2.09 57.22 -47.93
C GLU A 525 1.77 58.72 -47.75
N ARG A 526 2.71 59.58 -48.07
CA ARG A 526 2.41 60.98 -48.40
C ARG A 526 3.34 61.47 -49.53
#